data_1c05b1e189cc535f7e3737a327e5c24b
#
_entry.id   1c05b1e189cc535f7e3737a327e5c24b
#
_cell.length_a   1.000
_cell.length_b   1.000
_cell.length_c   1.000
_cell.angle_alpha   90.00
_cell.angle_beta   90.00
_cell.angle_gamma   90.00
#
_symmetry.space_group_name_H-M   'P 1'
#
loop_
_entity.id
_entity.type
_entity.pdbx_description
1 polymer ?
#
loop_
_entity_poly.entity_id
_entity_poly.type
_entity_poly.pdbx_seq_one_letter_code
_entity_poly.pdbx_strand_id
1 'polypeptide(L)'
;MITIFSSFLITTCICTLTIRPSSAKDPDNLFDFCPADTKTRNIFINGYPCKSPSERGPSDFKSTALSVHGDTDNLFRSSVTMLTAGLFPGLNTLGLSGARIDLDVDGVVAPHSHPRASEIIFIRAGLVVAGFVDSGARVFQKELGKGDVFLFPKGLLHYCFNAGFEEATVFSVLNSQNPGVVGISSSLLMVEKLKGVTVRDLDGVSAVELFGE
;
A
#
# COMPACT_ATOMS: atom_id res chain seq x y z
N MET A 1 -4.05 27.90 -55.57
CA MET A 1 -4.67 26.64 -55.10
C MET A 1 -3.66 25.60 -54.64
N ILE A 2 -2.52 25.45 -55.28
CA ILE A 2 -1.48 24.46 -54.95
C ILE A 2 -0.79 24.75 -53.59
N THR A 3 -0.57 25.99 -53.22
CA THR A 3 0.08 26.40 -51.97
C THR A 3 -0.75 26.11 -50.71
N ILE A 4 -2.09 26.21 -50.79
CA ILE A 4 -2.97 25.93 -49.65
C ILE A 4 -3.03 24.43 -49.37
N PHE A 5 -3.03 23.59 -50.41
CA PHE A 5 -3.02 22.13 -50.26
C PHE A 5 -1.69 21.63 -49.66
N SER A 6 -0.57 22.23 -50.06
CA SER A 6 0.75 21.85 -49.51
C SER A 6 0.86 22.19 -48.00
N SER A 7 0.36 23.38 -47.60
CA SER A 7 0.35 23.76 -46.15
C SER A 7 -0.55 22.87 -45.32
N PHE A 8 -1.71 22.45 -45.84
CA PHE A 8 -2.62 21.55 -45.15
C PHE A 8 -2.01 20.15 -44.97
N LEU A 9 -1.31 19.62 -45.97
CA LEU A 9 -0.63 18.33 -45.89
C LEU A 9 0.53 18.35 -44.90
N ILE A 10 1.31 19.43 -44.86
CA ILE A 10 2.43 19.58 -43.94
C ILE A 10 1.91 19.71 -42.51
N THR A 11 0.83 20.49 -42.28
CA THR A 11 0.24 20.63 -40.94
C THR A 11 -0.37 19.33 -40.44
N THR A 12 -1.04 18.56 -41.28
CA THR A 12 -1.60 17.25 -40.93
C THR A 12 -0.50 16.23 -40.66
N CYS A 13 0.59 16.28 -41.44
CA CYS A 13 1.73 15.38 -41.22
C CYS A 13 2.49 15.70 -39.93
N ILE A 14 2.61 16.97 -39.53
CA ILE A 14 3.22 17.40 -38.27
C ILE A 14 2.32 17.03 -37.10
N CYS A 15 1.00 17.19 -37.18
CA CYS A 15 0.07 16.76 -36.14
C CYS A 15 0.08 15.24 -35.94
N THR A 16 0.22 14.45 -36.99
CA THR A 16 0.31 12.98 -36.84
C THR A 16 1.67 12.53 -36.30
N LEU A 17 2.74 13.30 -36.51
CA LEU A 17 4.06 13.01 -35.94
C LEU A 17 4.21 13.42 -34.46
N THR A 18 3.37 14.34 -33.96
CA THR A 18 3.40 14.78 -32.58
C THR A 18 2.46 13.97 -31.67
N ILE A 19 1.49 13.26 -32.22
CA ILE A 19 0.73 12.24 -31.50
C ILE A 19 1.54 10.94 -31.57
N ARG A 20 2.71 10.92 -30.93
CA ARG A 20 3.23 9.65 -30.47
C ARG A 20 2.26 9.19 -29.38
N PRO A 21 1.57 8.06 -29.53
CA PRO A 21 1.01 7.43 -28.37
C PRO A 21 2.21 7.27 -27.41
N SER A 22 2.13 7.91 -26.24
CA SER A 22 3.05 7.54 -25.19
C SER A 22 2.88 6.04 -25.08
N SER A 23 3.90 5.29 -25.46
CA SER A 23 3.94 3.86 -25.21
C SER A 23 3.71 3.76 -23.72
N ALA A 24 2.47 3.44 -23.31
CA ALA A 24 2.21 3.03 -21.95
C ALA A 24 3.22 1.91 -21.76
N LYS A 25 4.11 2.10 -20.79
CA LYS A 25 5.03 1.05 -20.36
C LYS A 25 4.18 -0.20 -20.25
N ASP A 26 4.53 -1.22 -21.03
CA ASP A 26 3.83 -2.50 -20.98
C ASP A 26 3.76 -2.91 -19.51
N PRO A 27 2.59 -2.93 -18.88
CA PRO A 27 2.48 -3.29 -17.47
C PRO A 27 2.69 -4.78 -17.26
N ASP A 28 2.71 -5.57 -18.35
CA ASP A 28 2.79 -7.00 -18.29
C ASP A 28 4.24 -7.45 -18.06
N ASN A 29 4.40 -8.45 -17.22
CA ASN A 29 5.70 -9.06 -16.98
C ASN A 29 6.15 -9.84 -18.22
N LEU A 30 7.47 -9.92 -18.47
CA LEU A 30 8.04 -10.73 -19.54
C LEU A 30 7.74 -12.22 -19.39
N PHE A 31 7.39 -12.67 -18.19
CA PHE A 31 7.10 -14.05 -17.85
C PHE A 31 5.82 -14.08 -17.02
N ASP A 32 5.08 -15.17 -17.08
CA ASP A 32 3.85 -15.38 -16.30
C ASP A 32 4.10 -15.22 -14.80
N PHE A 33 5.30 -15.58 -14.33
CA PHE A 33 5.73 -15.44 -12.94
C PHE A 33 7.25 -15.36 -12.81
N CYS A 34 7.71 -14.75 -11.70
CA CYS A 34 9.14 -14.56 -11.42
C CYS A 34 9.40 -14.69 -9.90
N PRO A 35 9.39 -15.93 -9.33
CA PRO A 35 9.72 -16.13 -7.92
C PRO A 35 11.09 -15.53 -7.58
N ALA A 36 11.15 -14.81 -6.45
CA ALA A 36 12.34 -14.08 -6.04
C ALA A 36 13.52 -15.02 -5.72
N ASP A 37 14.67 -14.72 -6.28
CA ASP A 37 15.95 -15.25 -5.82
C ASP A 37 16.47 -14.36 -4.68
N THR A 38 16.10 -14.69 -3.46
CA THR A 38 16.50 -13.94 -2.26
C THR A 38 17.86 -14.37 -1.70
N LYS A 39 18.53 -15.37 -2.29
CA LYS A 39 19.73 -16.01 -1.76
C LYS A 39 21.01 -15.66 -2.51
N THR A 40 20.95 -15.53 -3.82
CA THR A 40 22.16 -15.50 -4.66
C THR A 40 22.47 -14.14 -5.27
N ARG A 41 21.51 -13.21 -5.32
CA ARG A 41 21.69 -11.92 -5.99
C ARG A 41 21.14 -10.75 -5.19
N ASN A 42 21.95 -9.71 -5.02
CA ASN A 42 21.60 -8.46 -4.35
C ASN A 42 21.30 -7.31 -5.35
N ILE A 43 20.80 -7.63 -6.53
CA ILE A 43 20.43 -6.63 -7.55
C ILE A 43 18.92 -6.52 -7.59
N PHE A 44 18.40 -5.32 -7.38
CA PHE A 44 16.97 -5.04 -7.32
C PHE A 44 16.61 -4.02 -8.42
N ILE A 45 15.89 -4.49 -9.45
CA ILE A 45 15.34 -3.62 -10.49
C ILE A 45 13.85 -3.96 -10.61
N ASN A 46 13.00 -3.14 -9.99
CA ASN A 46 11.55 -3.36 -9.91
C ASN A 46 11.14 -4.72 -9.29
N GLY A 47 11.96 -5.25 -8.38
CA GLY A 47 11.77 -6.53 -7.73
C GLY A 47 13.07 -7.26 -7.52
N TYR A 48 12.99 -8.50 -7.07
CA TYR A 48 14.13 -9.42 -6.93
C TYR A 48 14.45 -10.09 -8.27
N PRO A 49 15.70 -10.52 -8.49
CA PRO A 49 16.03 -11.42 -9.59
C PRO A 49 15.15 -12.67 -9.56
N CYS A 50 14.74 -13.16 -10.73
CA CYS A 50 13.96 -14.38 -10.80
C CYS A 50 14.84 -15.61 -10.50
N LYS A 51 14.29 -16.61 -9.82
CA LYS A 51 14.89 -17.94 -9.73
C LYS A 51 15.12 -18.53 -11.12
N SER A 52 16.15 -19.35 -11.26
CA SER A 52 16.34 -20.12 -12.48
C SER A 52 15.14 -21.05 -12.75
N PRO A 53 14.79 -21.35 -14.01
CA PRO A 53 13.63 -22.19 -14.32
C PRO A 53 13.64 -23.54 -13.60
N SER A 54 14.81 -24.13 -13.39
CA SER A 54 14.99 -25.44 -12.71
C SER A 54 14.72 -25.38 -11.19
N GLU A 55 14.75 -24.19 -10.58
CA GLU A 55 14.54 -23.99 -9.14
C GLU A 55 13.11 -23.55 -8.80
N ARG A 56 12.26 -23.32 -9.80
CA ARG A 56 10.87 -22.90 -9.61
C ARG A 56 9.99 -24.11 -9.30
N GLY A 57 9.12 -23.97 -8.31
CA GLY A 57 8.19 -25.03 -7.93
C GLY A 57 6.92 -24.53 -7.27
N PRO A 58 5.91 -25.39 -7.07
CA PRO A 58 4.64 -25.01 -6.45
C PRO A 58 4.80 -24.39 -5.05
N SER A 59 5.86 -24.72 -4.32
CA SER A 59 6.17 -24.16 -3.01
C SER A 59 6.46 -22.66 -3.04
N ASP A 60 6.88 -22.12 -4.19
CA ASP A 60 7.08 -20.68 -4.35
C ASP A 60 5.77 -19.87 -4.27
N PHE A 61 4.63 -20.53 -4.52
CA PHE A 61 3.31 -19.95 -4.58
C PHE A 61 2.45 -20.28 -3.36
N LYS A 62 3.05 -20.82 -2.30
CA LYS A 62 2.39 -21.13 -1.03
C LYS A 62 3.10 -20.45 0.12
N SER A 63 2.34 -19.76 0.98
CA SER A 63 2.81 -19.27 2.29
C SER A 63 1.82 -19.65 3.38
N THR A 64 2.32 -19.95 4.57
CA THR A 64 1.52 -20.19 5.78
C THR A 64 1.67 -19.05 6.79
N ALA A 65 2.38 -18.00 6.45
CA ALA A 65 2.69 -16.93 7.41
C ALA A 65 1.44 -16.23 7.96
N LEU A 66 0.36 -16.16 7.19
CA LEU A 66 -0.90 -15.56 7.66
C LEU A 66 -1.79 -16.51 8.46
N SER A 67 -1.38 -17.77 8.67
CA SER A 67 -2.16 -18.73 9.47
C SER A 67 -1.95 -18.56 10.98
N VAL A 68 -0.85 -17.91 11.37
CA VAL A 68 -0.47 -17.73 12.77
C VAL A 68 -0.96 -16.38 13.25
N HIS A 69 -1.57 -16.38 14.45
CA HIS A 69 -1.94 -15.16 15.17
C HIS A 69 -0.67 -14.40 15.55
N GLY A 70 -0.67 -13.09 15.34
CA GLY A 70 0.44 -12.23 15.72
C GLY A 70 0.43 -11.93 17.22
N ASP A 71 1.58 -11.53 17.77
CA ASP A 71 1.69 -11.12 19.15
C ASP A 71 1.06 -9.73 19.36
N THR A 72 -0.02 -9.69 20.14
CA THR A 72 -0.77 -8.47 20.50
C THR A 72 -0.44 -7.94 21.89
N ASP A 73 0.46 -8.60 22.65
CA ASP A 73 0.92 -8.13 23.97
C ASP A 73 1.92 -6.96 23.82
N ASN A 74 1.40 -5.82 23.39
CA ASN A 74 2.16 -4.60 23.18
C ASN A 74 1.29 -3.35 23.41
N LEU A 75 1.91 -2.16 23.36
CA LEU A 75 1.24 -0.88 23.63
C LEU A 75 -0.01 -0.65 22.77
N PHE A 76 0.02 -1.09 21.51
CA PHE A 76 -1.09 -0.90 20.57
C PHE A 76 -2.09 -2.05 20.59
N ARG A 77 -1.83 -3.11 21.34
CA ARG A 77 -2.66 -4.32 21.42
C ARG A 77 -3.00 -4.87 20.04
N SER A 78 -2.06 -4.79 19.12
CA SER A 78 -2.24 -5.17 17.72
C SER A 78 -0.97 -5.77 17.13
N SER A 79 -1.15 -6.58 16.09
CA SER A 79 -0.06 -7.12 15.30
C SER A 79 -0.39 -7.11 13.83
N VAL A 80 0.57 -6.72 13.00
CA VAL A 80 0.43 -6.70 11.54
C VAL A 80 1.51 -7.59 10.93
N THR A 81 1.10 -8.71 10.36
CA THR A 81 1.98 -9.64 9.63
C THR A 81 1.86 -9.39 8.13
N MET A 82 2.88 -8.76 7.54
CA MET A 82 2.91 -8.45 6.12
C MET A 82 3.49 -9.59 5.29
N LEU A 83 2.89 -9.86 4.13
CA LEU A 83 3.45 -10.70 3.06
C LEU A 83 3.84 -9.84 1.86
N THR A 84 5.11 -9.47 1.79
CA THR A 84 5.71 -8.79 0.63
C THR A 84 6.51 -9.77 -0.22
N ALA A 85 6.95 -9.35 -1.40
CA ALA A 85 7.79 -10.20 -2.27
C ALA A 85 9.08 -10.71 -1.60
N GLY A 86 9.60 -9.99 -0.59
CA GLY A 86 10.76 -10.42 0.19
C GLY A 86 10.48 -11.62 1.10
N LEU A 87 9.26 -11.75 1.60
CA LEU A 87 8.82 -12.82 2.50
C LEU A 87 8.08 -13.94 1.78
N PHE A 88 7.43 -13.62 0.67
CA PHE A 88 6.71 -14.57 -0.17
C PHE A 88 7.19 -14.42 -1.64
N PRO A 89 8.19 -15.22 -2.05
CA PRO A 89 8.84 -15.08 -3.35
C PRO A 89 7.92 -15.11 -4.55
N GLY A 90 6.80 -15.83 -4.48
CA GLY A 90 5.79 -15.89 -5.54
C GLY A 90 5.11 -14.55 -5.86
N LEU A 91 5.15 -13.59 -4.96
CA LEU A 91 4.60 -12.24 -5.20
C LEU A 91 5.52 -11.35 -6.04
N ASN A 92 6.78 -11.78 -6.26
CA ASN A 92 7.75 -10.96 -6.96
C ASN A 92 7.27 -10.60 -8.36
N THR A 93 7.29 -9.32 -8.71
CA THR A 93 6.83 -8.69 -9.95
C THR A 93 5.32 -8.70 -10.21
N LEU A 94 4.51 -9.32 -9.35
CA LEU A 94 3.06 -9.42 -9.57
C LEU A 94 2.27 -8.20 -9.06
N GLY A 95 2.93 -7.24 -8.42
CA GLY A 95 2.28 -6.02 -7.96
C GLY A 95 1.26 -6.25 -6.83
N LEU A 96 1.43 -7.31 -6.06
CA LEU A 96 0.55 -7.68 -4.96
C LEU A 96 1.33 -7.90 -3.68
N SER A 97 0.71 -7.60 -2.55
CA SER A 97 1.09 -8.05 -1.21
C SER A 97 -0.17 -8.31 -0.38
N GLY A 98 0.00 -8.92 0.76
CA GLY A 98 -1.10 -9.17 1.67
C GLY A 98 -0.69 -8.96 3.11
N ALA A 99 -1.65 -8.88 4.02
CA ALA A 99 -1.38 -8.86 5.45
C ALA A 99 -2.46 -9.60 6.24
N ARG A 100 -2.08 -9.98 7.45
CA ARG A 100 -2.97 -10.32 8.54
C ARG A 100 -2.80 -9.28 9.63
N ILE A 101 -3.92 -8.79 10.15
CA ILE A 101 -3.99 -7.86 11.26
C ILE A 101 -4.76 -8.56 12.38
N ASP A 102 -4.14 -8.68 13.54
CA ASP A 102 -4.75 -9.19 14.76
C ASP A 102 -4.88 -8.02 15.73
N LEU A 103 -6.08 -7.83 16.27
CA LEU A 103 -6.42 -6.76 17.19
C LEU A 103 -7.03 -7.39 18.45
N ASP A 104 -6.37 -7.27 19.58
CA ASP A 104 -6.99 -7.57 20.86
C ASP A 104 -8.09 -6.55 21.20
N VAL A 105 -8.81 -6.72 22.28
CA VAL A 105 -9.80 -5.72 22.74
C VAL A 105 -9.11 -4.38 22.93
N ASP A 106 -9.71 -3.31 22.39
CA ASP A 106 -9.12 -1.96 22.30
C ASP A 106 -7.82 -1.87 21.47
N GLY A 107 -7.48 -2.90 20.71
CA GLY A 107 -6.31 -2.93 19.84
C GLY A 107 -6.43 -1.96 18.68
N VAL A 108 -5.32 -1.29 18.31
CA VAL A 108 -5.30 -0.22 17.31
C VAL A 108 -4.14 -0.42 16.33
N VAL A 109 -4.42 -0.37 15.03
CA VAL A 109 -3.41 -0.05 14.03
C VAL A 109 -3.36 1.46 13.89
N ALA A 110 -2.27 2.05 14.41
CA ALA A 110 -2.08 3.50 14.44
C ALA A 110 -2.14 4.11 13.03
N PRO A 111 -2.53 5.40 12.91
CA PRO A 111 -2.59 6.07 11.62
C PRO A 111 -1.28 6.00 10.84
N HIS A 112 -1.38 5.50 9.61
CA HIS A 112 -0.25 5.30 8.70
C HIS A 112 -0.71 5.42 7.24
N SER A 113 0.22 5.39 6.30
CA SER A 113 -0.10 5.35 4.87
C SER A 113 0.78 4.37 4.12
N HIS A 114 0.26 3.88 2.99
CA HIS A 114 1.01 3.09 2.03
C HIS A 114 1.30 3.95 0.78
N PRO A 115 2.51 4.53 0.64
CA PRO A 115 2.80 5.47 -0.44
C PRO A 115 2.76 4.84 -1.83
N ARG A 116 2.87 3.51 -1.92
CA ARG A 116 2.92 2.79 -3.19
C ARG A 116 1.72 1.89 -3.46
N ALA A 117 0.72 1.83 -2.56
CA ALA A 117 -0.43 0.94 -2.73
C ALA A 117 -1.74 1.54 -2.23
N SER A 118 -2.85 1.13 -2.84
CA SER A 118 -4.15 1.06 -2.20
C SER A 118 -4.26 -0.27 -1.47
N GLU A 119 -5.09 -0.30 -0.43
CA GLU A 119 -5.32 -1.49 0.39
C GLU A 119 -6.80 -1.79 0.49
N ILE A 120 -7.17 -3.06 0.35
CA ILE A 120 -8.51 -3.53 0.67
C ILE A 120 -8.43 -4.47 1.87
N ILE A 121 -9.21 -4.20 2.90
CA ILE A 121 -9.31 -5.05 4.08
C ILE A 121 -10.59 -5.88 4.04
N PHE A 122 -10.52 -7.06 4.64
CA PHE A 122 -11.61 -8.02 4.80
C PHE A 122 -11.70 -8.44 6.27
N ILE A 123 -12.85 -8.25 6.90
CA ILE A 123 -13.06 -8.60 8.30
C ILE A 123 -13.35 -10.10 8.41
N ARG A 124 -12.41 -10.85 8.97
CA ARG A 124 -12.54 -12.30 9.22
C ARG A 124 -13.35 -12.60 10.47
N ALA A 125 -13.13 -11.83 11.55
CA ALA A 125 -13.78 -11.98 12.84
C ALA A 125 -13.71 -10.68 13.63
N GLY A 126 -14.62 -10.50 14.59
CA GLY A 126 -14.71 -9.34 15.46
C GLY A 126 -15.45 -8.17 14.84
N LEU A 127 -15.43 -7.04 15.53
CA LEU A 127 -16.03 -5.76 15.15
C LEU A 127 -14.91 -4.72 15.05
N VAL A 128 -14.74 -4.13 13.88
CA VAL A 128 -13.63 -3.21 13.59
C VAL A 128 -14.15 -1.88 13.08
N VAL A 129 -13.65 -0.79 13.62
CA VAL A 129 -13.80 0.52 12.98
C VAL A 129 -12.58 0.76 12.12
N ALA A 130 -12.80 1.06 10.83
CA ALA A 130 -11.76 1.42 9.89
C ALA A 130 -12.06 2.77 9.25
N GLY A 131 -11.00 3.57 9.00
CA GLY A 131 -11.17 4.88 8.42
C GLY A 131 -9.93 5.43 7.75
N PHE A 132 -10.13 6.41 6.88
CA PHE A 132 -9.06 7.18 6.26
C PHE A 132 -9.40 8.67 6.21
N VAL A 133 -8.38 9.50 6.01
CA VAL A 133 -8.50 10.96 5.88
C VAL A 133 -8.14 11.35 4.45
N ASP A 134 -9.03 12.13 3.79
CA ASP A 134 -8.76 12.64 2.45
C ASP A 134 -7.88 13.90 2.46
N SER A 135 -7.46 14.37 1.29
CA SER A 135 -6.66 15.60 1.14
C SER A 135 -7.38 16.88 1.57
N GLY A 136 -8.70 16.84 1.76
CA GLY A 136 -9.52 17.91 2.31
C GLY A 136 -9.72 17.80 3.83
N ALA A 137 -8.93 16.97 4.52
CA ALA A 137 -9.01 16.69 5.95
C ALA A 137 -10.37 16.10 6.42
N ARG A 138 -11.15 15.50 5.52
CA ARG A 138 -12.39 14.83 5.88
C ARG A 138 -12.12 13.38 6.25
N VAL A 139 -12.70 12.92 7.35
CA VAL A 139 -12.63 11.54 7.82
C VAL A 139 -13.73 10.71 7.19
N PHE A 140 -13.36 9.59 6.58
CA PHE A 140 -14.26 8.55 6.07
C PHE A 140 -14.07 7.31 6.94
N GLN A 141 -15.02 7.05 7.81
CA GLN A 141 -14.93 5.98 8.82
C GLN A 141 -16.20 5.14 8.82
N LYS A 142 -16.05 3.84 9.08
CA LYS A 142 -17.16 2.92 9.18
C LYS A 142 -16.87 1.80 10.18
N GLU A 143 -17.91 1.38 10.90
CA GLU A 143 -17.92 0.14 11.66
C GLU A 143 -18.18 -1.03 10.72
N LEU A 144 -17.39 -2.09 10.86
CA LEU A 144 -17.32 -3.25 9.98
C LEU A 144 -17.42 -4.54 10.81
N GLY A 145 -18.31 -5.41 10.40
CA GLY A 145 -18.47 -6.75 10.97
C GLY A 145 -17.90 -7.84 10.07
N LYS A 146 -17.95 -9.07 10.55
CA LYS A 146 -17.49 -10.25 9.79
C LYS A 146 -18.12 -10.32 8.41
N GLY A 147 -17.28 -10.41 7.38
CA GLY A 147 -17.66 -10.47 5.96
C GLY A 147 -17.63 -9.12 5.25
N ASP A 148 -17.56 -8.01 5.98
CA ASP A 148 -17.45 -6.70 5.39
C ASP A 148 -16.05 -6.45 4.80
N VAL A 149 -16.02 -5.56 3.81
CA VAL A 149 -14.80 -5.09 3.14
C VAL A 149 -14.73 -3.57 3.21
N PHE A 150 -13.52 -3.03 3.35
CA PHE A 150 -13.29 -1.60 3.30
C PHE A 150 -12.04 -1.28 2.47
N LEU A 151 -12.04 -0.14 1.77
CA LEU A 151 -10.96 0.27 0.88
C LEU A 151 -10.23 1.49 1.44
N PHE A 152 -8.91 1.41 1.50
CA PHE A 152 -8.02 2.55 1.77
C PHE A 152 -7.37 3.01 0.46
N PRO A 153 -7.64 4.25 0.00
CA PRO A 153 -6.99 4.79 -1.19
C PRO A 153 -5.49 4.97 -1.00
N LYS A 154 -4.74 4.81 -2.08
CA LYS A 154 -3.28 4.92 -2.10
C LYS A 154 -2.78 6.23 -1.50
N GLY A 155 -1.82 6.12 -0.58
CA GLY A 155 -1.12 7.25 0.01
C GLY A 155 -1.89 8.01 1.08
N LEU A 156 -3.20 7.76 1.23
CA LEU A 156 -3.98 8.43 2.26
C LEU A 156 -3.69 7.83 3.65
N LEU A 157 -3.75 8.70 4.63
CA LEU A 157 -3.66 8.31 6.03
C LEU A 157 -4.87 7.48 6.42
N HIS A 158 -4.65 6.31 6.99
CA HIS A 158 -5.70 5.39 7.40
C HIS A 158 -5.34 4.65 8.68
N TYR A 159 -6.37 4.08 9.32
CA TYR A 159 -6.26 3.39 10.60
C TYR A 159 -7.39 2.37 10.74
N CYS A 160 -7.24 1.44 11.66
CA CYS A 160 -8.34 0.64 12.16
C CYS A 160 -8.14 0.30 13.64
N PHE A 161 -9.23 0.00 14.33
CA PHE A 161 -9.21 -0.43 15.71
C PHE A 161 -10.34 -1.39 16.01
N ASN A 162 -10.14 -2.24 17.01
CA ASN A 162 -11.15 -3.15 17.50
C ASN A 162 -12.18 -2.36 18.34
N ALA A 163 -13.43 -2.38 17.92
CA ALA A 163 -14.56 -1.75 18.61
C ALA A 163 -15.46 -2.79 19.34
N GLY A 164 -15.08 -4.07 19.30
CA GLY A 164 -15.80 -5.16 19.94
C GLY A 164 -15.21 -5.52 21.32
N PHE A 165 -15.81 -6.55 21.93
CA PHE A 165 -15.41 -7.08 23.22
C PHE A 165 -14.62 -8.39 23.11
N GLU A 166 -14.29 -8.80 21.89
CA GLU A 166 -13.52 -10.00 21.56
C GLU A 166 -12.41 -9.62 20.59
N GLU A 167 -11.42 -10.48 20.43
CA GLU A 167 -10.36 -10.29 19.45
C GLU A 167 -10.91 -10.17 18.03
N ALA A 168 -10.33 -9.30 17.25
CA ALA A 168 -10.65 -9.14 15.84
C ALA A 168 -9.48 -9.59 14.95
N THR A 169 -9.82 -10.22 13.84
CA THR A 169 -8.86 -10.63 12.80
C THR A 169 -9.29 -10.04 11.46
N VAL A 170 -8.36 -9.35 10.81
CA VAL A 170 -8.55 -8.73 9.50
C VAL A 170 -7.50 -9.27 8.55
N PHE A 171 -7.88 -9.53 7.30
CA PHE A 171 -6.94 -9.77 6.21
C PHE A 171 -6.96 -8.59 5.26
N SER A 172 -5.81 -8.31 4.65
CA SER A 172 -5.73 -7.28 3.62
C SER A 172 -4.97 -7.74 2.38
N VAL A 173 -5.26 -7.06 1.27
CA VAL A 173 -4.55 -7.17 -0.01
C VAL A 173 -4.20 -5.77 -0.49
N LEU A 174 -2.95 -5.59 -0.92
CA LEU A 174 -2.43 -4.34 -1.42
C LEU A 174 -1.95 -4.51 -2.87
N ASN A 175 -2.20 -3.51 -3.70
CA ASN A 175 -1.81 -3.53 -5.12
C ASN A 175 -0.36 -3.08 -5.34
N SER A 176 0.55 -3.58 -4.53
CA SER A 176 2.00 -3.41 -4.66
C SER A 176 2.73 -4.56 -3.98
N GLN A 177 3.76 -5.10 -4.61
CA GLN A 177 4.63 -6.10 -3.99
C GLN A 177 5.48 -5.55 -2.83
N ASN A 178 5.57 -4.23 -2.72
CA ASN A 178 6.26 -3.49 -1.66
C ASN A 178 5.55 -2.15 -1.41
N PRO A 179 4.43 -2.15 -0.66
CA PRO A 179 3.58 -0.98 -0.46
C PRO A 179 4.28 0.17 0.27
N GLY A 180 5.27 -0.13 1.11
CA GLY A 180 5.84 0.80 2.07
C GLY A 180 4.86 1.13 3.19
N VAL A 181 5.39 1.65 4.28
CA VAL A 181 4.61 2.13 5.42
C VAL A 181 5.22 3.43 5.91
N VAL A 182 4.38 4.46 6.06
CA VAL A 182 4.74 5.73 6.69
C VAL A 182 3.79 5.97 7.85
N GLY A 183 4.27 5.80 9.06
CA GLY A 183 3.50 6.06 10.28
C GLY A 183 3.64 7.51 10.74
N ILE A 184 2.55 8.12 11.21
CA ILE A 184 2.61 9.49 11.75
C ILE A 184 3.50 9.55 12.98
N SER A 185 3.33 8.64 13.93
CA SER A 185 4.09 8.65 15.18
C SER A 185 5.61 8.57 14.96
N SER A 186 6.05 7.68 14.06
CA SER A 186 7.47 7.55 13.73
C SER A 186 8.00 8.76 12.94
N SER A 187 7.19 9.31 12.03
CA SER A 187 7.59 10.46 11.23
C SER A 187 7.70 11.74 12.07
N LEU A 188 6.75 11.98 12.97
CA LEU A 188 6.79 13.15 13.87
C LEU A 188 7.95 13.10 14.86
N LEU A 189 8.28 11.91 15.40
CA LEU A 189 9.43 11.73 16.30
C LEU A 189 10.77 11.94 15.60
N MET A 190 10.84 11.75 14.28
CA MET A 190 12.04 11.98 13.46
C MET A 190 12.24 13.45 13.08
N VAL A 191 11.19 14.28 13.17
CA VAL A 191 11.30 15.71 12.85
C VAL A 191 11.77 16.47 14.09
N GLU A 192 13.03 16.88 14.09
CA GLU A 192 13.67 17.55 15.23
C GLU A 192 12.97 18.86 15.65
N LYS A 193 12.37 19.57 14.69
CA LYS A 193 11.57 20.79 14.92
C LYS A 193 10.30 20.54 15.75
N LEU A 194 9.78 19.33 15.75
CA LEU A 194 8.54 18.97 16.46
C LEU A 194 8.84 18.30 17.82
N LYS A 195 10.10 18.13 18.18
CA LYS A 195 10.47 17.67 19.53
C LYS A 195 9.99 18.69 20.55
N GLY A 196 9.08 18.28 21.42
CA GLY A 196 8.47 19.16 22.44
C GLY A 196 7.13 19.77 22.07
N VAL A 197 6.67 19.62 20.83
CA VAL A 197 5.28 19.97 20.44
C VAL A 197 4.34 18.89 20.92
N THR A 198 3.35 19.25 21.69
CA THR A 198 2.30 18.35 22.16
C THR A 198 1.09 18.41 21.24
N VAL A 199 0.17 17.42 21.32
CA VAL A 199 -1.10 17.47 20.58
C VAL A 199 -1.90 18.74 20.90
N ARG A 200 -1.80 19.26 22.13
CA ARG A 200 -2.43 20.54 22.54
C ARG A 200 -1.86 21.72 21.77
N ASP A 201 -0.58 21.70 21.44
CA ASP A 201 0.08 22.81 20.72
C ASP A 201 -0.35 22.84 19.25
N LEU A 202 -0.95 21.76 18.74
CA LEU A 202 -1.48 21.65 17.40
C LEU A 202 -2.97 22.02 17.30
N ASP A 203 -3.66 22.16 18.44
CA ASP A 203 -5.05 22.58 18.45
C ASP A 203 -5.19 24.01 17.90
N GLY A 204 -5.94 24.12 16.80
CA GLY A 204 -6.18 25.41 16.12
C GLY A 204 -5.15 25.78 15.05
N VAL A 205 -4.11 24.97 14.82
CA VAL A 205 -3.16 25.19 13.73
C VAL A 205 -3.69 24.56 12.44
N SER A 206 -3.77 25.35 11.38
CA SER A 206 -4.24 24.85 10.07
C SER A 206 -3.18 23.99 9.38
N ALA A 207 -3.62 23.12 8.46
CA ALA A 207 -2.68 22.30 7.67
C ALA A 207 -1.71 23.16 6.84
N VAL A 208 -2.14 24.33 6.39
CA VAL A 208 -1.29 25.27 5.64
C VAL A 208 -0.20 25.85 6.52
N GLU A 209 -0.48 26.15 7.81
CA GLU A 209 0.51 26.64 8.76
C GLU A 209 1.54 25.57 9.15
N LEU A 210 1.12 24.28 9.16
CA LEU A 210 2.02 23.17 9.50
C LEU A 210 2.92 22.73 8.34
N PHE A 211 2.40 22.76 7.11
CA PHE A 211 3.07 22.09 5.97
C PHE A 211 3.46 23.05 4.85
N GLY A 212 2.98 24.33 4.89
CA GLY A 212 3.15 25.28 3.82
C GLY A 212 2.34 24.92 2.55
N GLU A 213 2.30 25.81 1.57
CA GLU A 213 1.79 25.50 0.23
C GLU A 213 2.79 24.66 -0.56
#